data_12faf2fb0a6495d1bfcb55ae2156301e
#
_entry.id   12faf2fb0a6495d1bfcb55ae2156301e
#
_cell.length_a   1.000
_cell.length_b   1.000
_cell.length_c   1.000
_cell.angle_alpha   90.00
_cell.angle_beta   90.00
_cell.angle_gamma   90.00
#
_symmetry.space_group_name_H-M   'P 1'
#
loop_
_entity.id
_entity.type
_entity.pdbx_description
1 polymer ?
#
loop_
_entity_poly.entity_id
_entity_poly.type
_entity_poly.pdbx_seq_one_letter_code
_entity_poly.pdbx_strand_id
1 'polypeptide(L)'
;MDRREFLKRSSASVAGVAMAGAVFAEQAASSSIKLGFVGIGGRGSYHLDCALGMDGVEVAALCDIDDQALYKAKRWVQEAGQPAPHLYGESRTAFKQLCEQETLDCVVCCTPWEYHAPVCVAAMKNGKNAVSEVPILVTLDEAWELVETHEKTGKWATLGLEGFGDLTLMNMVRKGILGDVLHAEGGYVHDLRMVQYNPLQEPWRLNHSLTRNGNLYPDHPMARILRLLDINHGDRFDSLVSMSTKSLSLAKYARLKYGENGPYANAKFAQGDVNVTLLHTAGGKVCTLNFDTSTPHPREFFRLQCVKGVYQTGVSLPAQRNPQTPPGQAAAATRGPGGGRGAMLYIEGRSPEEDLWESAEPYFKEFQHPFLKTYTPKARKTALRGHGGGSAVTPVTWERLVAALRGGKMPDWDVYDSVTSSAISPLSEKSVAGGSAPVPFPDFTKGKWETAKPYEVV
;
A
#
# COMPACT_ATOMS: atom_id res chain seq x y z
N MET A 1 -53.96 -20.64 -27.06
CA MET A 1 -52.85 -21.10 -26.16
C MET A 1 -53.33 -20.89 -24.73
N ASP A 2 -53.53 -21.96 -24.01
CA ASP A 2 -54.10 -21.94 -22.65
C ASP A 2 -53.10 -21.36 -21.66
N ARG A 3 -53.57 -20.61 -20.67
CA ARG A 3 -52.78 -19.94 -19.63
C ARG A 3 -51.88 -20.93 -18.85
N ARG A 4 -52.29 -22.18 -18.78
CA ARG A 4 -51.51 -23.29 -18.13
C ARG A 4 -50.31 -23.72 -18.98
N GLU A 5 -50.42 -23.73 -20.30
CA GLU A 5 -49.31 -24.08 -21.21
C GLU A 5 -48.29 -22.99 -21.32
N PHE A 6 -48.70 -21.70 -21.25
CA PHE A 6 -47.81 -20.54 -21.19
C PHE A 6 -46.98 -20.55 -19.90
N LEU A 7 -47.58 -20.83 -18.74
CA LEU A 7 -46.88 -20.90 -17.47
C LEU A 7 -45.90 -22.08 -17.37
N LYS A 8 -46.21 -23.21 -18.00
CA LYS A 8 -45.29 -24.36 -18.06
C LYS A 8 -44.06 -24.08 -18.95
N ARG A 9 -44.22 -23.37 -20.04
CA ARG A 9 -43.08 -23.00 -20.91
C ARG A 9 -42.25 -21.88 -20.33
N SER A 10 -42.82 -20.93 -19.61
CA SER A 10 -42.11 -19.87 -18.91
C SER A 10 -41.28 -20.41 -17.71
N SER A 11 -41.83 -21.38 -16.97
CA SER A 11 -41.10 -22.00 -15.86
C SER A 11 -39.93 -22.90 -16.30
N ALA A 12 -40.02 -23.55 -17.45
CA ALA A 12 -38.93 -24.34 -18.02
C ALA A 12 -37.76 -23.45 -18.51
N SER A 13 -38.08 -22.26 -19.09
CA SER A 13 -37.07 -21.33 -19.55
C SER A 13 -36.32 -20.63 -18.39
N VAL A 14 -37.04 -20.32 -17.29
CA VAL A 14 -36.41 -19.70 -16.11
C VAL A 14 -35.55 -20.71 -15.36
N ALA A 15 -35.97 -21.99 -15.30
CA ALA A 15 -35.16 -23.03 -14.69
C ALA A 15 -33.87 -23.35 -15.49
N GLY A 16 -33.93 -23.29 -16.82
CA GLY A 16 -32.77 -23.48 -17.70
C GLY A 16 -31.75 -22.37 -17.58
N VAL A 17 -32.17 -21.10 -17.46
CA VAL A 17 -31.26 -19.95 -17.24
C VAL A 17 -30.68 -19.95 -15.84
N ALA A 18 -31.44 -20.36 -14.82
CA ALA A 18 -30.96 -20.46 -13.46
C ALA A 18 -29.94 -21.61 -13.29
N MET A 19 -30.16 -22.76 -13.95
CA MET A 19 -29.19 -23.87 -13.93
C MET A 19 -27.94 -23.56 -14.74
N ALA A 20 -28.04 -22.90 -15.90
CA ALA A 20 -26.87 -22.44 -16.64
C ALA A 20 -26.06 -21.41 -15.82
N GLY A 21 -26.72 -20.45 -15.18
CA GLY A 21 -26.08 -19.49 -14.29
C GLY A 21 -25.39 -20.13 -13.08
N ALA A 22 -25.99 -21.17 -12.48
CA ALA A 22 -25.40 -21.92 -11.37
C ALA A 22 -24.19 -22.75 -11.82
N VAL A 23 -24.25 -23.41 -12.98
CA VAL A 23 -23.13 -24.19 -13.53
C VAL A 23 -21.96 -23.26 -13.92
N PHE A 24 -22.23 -22.07 -14.49
CA PHE A 24 -21.18 -21.07 -14.76
C PHE A 24 -20.61 -20.46 -13.48
N ALA A 25 -21.42 -20.25 -12.43
CA ALA A 25 -20.95 -19.76 -11.15
C ALA A 25 -20.13 -20.82 -10.40
N GLU A 26 -20.51 -22.09 -10.47
CA GLU A 26 -19.78 -23.20 -9.85
C GLU A 26 -18.48 -23.52 -10.60
N GLN A 27 -18.44 -23.36 -11.92
CA GLN A 27 -17.26 -23.54 -12.74
C GLN A 27 -16.27 -22.36 -12.58
N ALA A 28 -16.77 -21.13 -12.38
CA ALA A 28 -15.96 -19.96 -12.04
C ALA A 28 -15.37 -20.07 -10.61
N ALA A 29 -16.07 -20.74 -9.68
CA ALA A 29 -15.59 -20.99 -8.33
C ALA A 29 -14.52 -22.09 -8.25
N SER A 30 -14.28 -22.87 -9.31
CA SER A 30 -13.33 -24.00 -9.34
C SER A 30 -12.00 -23.71 -10.03
N SER A 31 -11.87 -22.58 -10.74
CA SER A 31 -10.61 -22.24 -11.40
C SER A 31 -9.62 -21.56 -10.43
N SER A 32 -8.38 -22.03 -10.41
CA SER A 32 -7.31 -21.37 -9.66
C SER A 32 -7.02 -19.98 -10.24
N ILE A 33 -6.77 -19.00 -9.36
CA ILE A 33 -6.26 -17.67 -9.76
C ILE A 33 -4.78 -17.80 -10.14
N LYS A 34 -4.47 -17.52 -11.42
CA LYS A 34 -3.10 -17.62 -11.95
C LYS A 34 -2.35 -16.30 -11.80
N LEU A 35 -1.23 -16.38 -11.10
CA LEU A 35 -0.35 -15.23 -10.85
C LEU A 35 0.99 -15.35 -11.58
N GLY A 36 1.47 -14.22 -12.09
CA GLY A 36 2.87 -14.04 -12.51
C GLY A 36 3.56 -13.07 -11.55
N PHE A 37 4.80 -13.35 -11.18
CA PHE A 37 5.60 -12.47 -10.34
C PHE A 37 6.73 -11.85 -11.14
N VAL A 38 6.92 -10.53 -10.99
CA VAL A 38 8.03 -9.77 -11.58
C VAL A 38 8.81 -9.08 -10.47
N GLY A 39 10.09 -9.48 -10.31
CA GLY A 39 10.91 -9.12 -9.16
C GLY A 39 10.69 -10.05 -7.97
N ILE A 40 11.69 -10.91 -7.68
CA ILE A 40 11.60 -11.93 -6.63
C ILE A 40 12.69 -11.71 -5.55
N GLY A 41 13.14 -10.47 -5.43
CA GLY A 41 14.04 -10.04 -4.37
C GLY A 41 13.38 -10.06 -2.98
N GLY A 42 13.79 -9.16 -2.08
CA GLY A 42 13.30 -9.14 -0.68
C GLY A 42 11.79 -9.11 -0.53
N ARG A 43 11.12 -8.11 -1.12
CA ARG A 43 9.65 -7.97 -1.05
C ARG A 43 8.92 -8.99 -1.92
N GLY A 44 9.43 -9.25 -3.13
CA GLY A 44 8.83 -10.24 -4.02
C GLY A 44 8.82 -11.64 -3.42
N SER A 45 9.89 -12.07 -2.76
CA SER A 45 9.96 -13.32 -2.01
C SER A 45 8.90 -13.39 -0.89
N TYR A 46 8.68 -12.28 -0.19
CA TYR A 46 7.68 -12.20 0.86
C TYR A 46 6.25 -12.33 0.30
N HIS A 47 5.95 -11.63 -0.81
CA HIS A 47 4.64 -11.73 -1.45
C HIS A 47 4.42 -13.09 -2.11
N LEU A 48 5.46 -13.70 -2.67
CA LEU A 48 5.39 -15.07 -3.18
C LEU A 48 5.01 -16.05 -2.07
N ASP A 49 5.63 -15.95 -0.89
CA ASP A 49 5.29 -16.77 0.28
C ASP A 49 3.82 -16.58 0.71
N CYS A 50 3.33 -15.34 0.72
CA CYS A 50 1.92 -15.06 1.00
C CYS A 50 1.00 -15.70 -0.03
N ALA A 51 1.30 -15.57 -1.32
CA ALA A 51 0.50 -16.14 -2.41
C ALA A 51 0.45 -17.68 -2.36
N LEU A 52 1.58 -18.33 -2.09
CA LEU A 52 1.66 -19.80 -1.93
C LEU A 52 0.84 -20.30 -0.74
N GLY A 53 0.57 -19.43 0.23
CA GLY A 53 -0.32 -19.73 1.36
C GLY A 53 -1.81 -19.60 1.07
N MET A 54 -2.21 -19.04 -0.07
CA MET A 54 -3.62 -18.80 -0.41
C MET A 54 -4.24 -20.03 -1.10
N ASP A 55 -5.47 -20.36 -0.70
CA ASP A 55 -6.21 -21.45 -1.34
C ASP A 55 -6.66 -21.05 -2.75
N GLY A 56 -6.52 -21.95 -3.73
CA GLY A 56 -6.94 -21.74 -5.11
C GLY A 56 -6.15 -20.62 -5.81
N VAL A 57 -4.88 -20.44 -5.47
CA VAL A 57 -3.91 -19.59 -6.15
C VAL A 57 -2.81 -20.45 -6.75
N GLU A 58 -2.48 -20.23 -8.01
CA GLU A 58 -1.40 -20.85 -8.75
C GLU A 58 -0.38 -19.80 -9.16
N VAL A 59 0.90 -20.04 -8.88
CA VAL A 59 2.01 -19.21 -9.37
C VAL A 59 2.50 -19.84 -10.67
N ALA A 60 2.03 -19.31 -11.81
CA ALA A 60 2.28 -19.88 -13.12
C ALA A 60 3.59 -19.38 -13.77
N ALA A 61 4.04 -18.15 -13.44
CA ALA A 61 5.23 -17.57 -14.04
C ALA A 61 6.02 -16.71 -13.05
N LEU A 62 7.35 -16.72 -13.21
CA LEU A 62 8.30 -15.94 -12.41
C LEU A 62 9.25 -15.18 -13.33
N CYS A 63 9.51 -13.90 -13.04
CA CYS A 63 10.43 -13.07 -13.79
C CYS A 63 11.37 -12.33 -12.82
N ASP A 64 12.68 -12.49 -13.03
CA ASP A 64 13.74 -11.72 -12.35
C ASP A 64 14.99 -11.68 -13.19
N ILE A 65 15.86 -10.71 -12.99
CA ILE A 65 17.18 -10.63 -13.62
C ILE A 65 18.24 -11.48 -12.90
N ASP A 66 17.91 -11.94 -11.68
CA ASP A 66 18.78 -12.80 -10.87
C ASP A 66 18.33 -14.26 -11.01
N ASP A 67 19.10 -15.06 -11.73
CA ASP A 67 18.86 -16.49 -11.93
C ASP A 67 18.80 -17.27 -10.61
N GLN A 68 19.58 -16.88 -9.60
CA GLN A 68 19.56 -17.55 -8.31
C GLN A 68 18.22 -17.30 -7.60
N ALA A 69 17.70 -16.08 -7.67
CA ALA A 69 16.37 -15.76 -7.16
C ALA A 69 15.28 -16.55 -7.88
N LEU A 70 15.34 -16.64 -9.22
CA LEU A 70 14.40 -17.41 -10.04
C LEU A 70 14.38 -18.90 -9.66
N TYR A 71 15.54 -19.56 -9.62
CA TYR A 71 15.61 -20.98 -9.30
C TYR A 71 15.20 -21.28 -7.86
N LYS A 72 15.52 -20.41 -6.93
CA LYS A 72 15.09 -20.49 -5.54
C LYS A 72 13.57 -20.39 -5.42
N ALA A 73 12.97 -19.39 -6.07
CA ALA A 73 11.52 -19.20 -6.08
C ALA A 73 10.78 -20.35 -6.75
N LYS A 74 11.31 -20.88 -7.88
CA LYS A 74 10.77 -22.08 -8.54
C LYS A 74 10.68 -23.26 -7.57
N ARG A 75 11.74 -23.51 -6.80
CA ARG A 75 11.71 -24.59 -5.78
C ARG A 75 10.62 -24.36 -4.74
N TRP A 76 10.44 -23.14 -4.24
CA TRP A 76 9.39 -22.84 -3.27
C TRP A 76 7.99 -23.10 -3.81
N VAL A 77 7.74 -22.77 -5.08
CA VAL A 77 6.47 -23.09 -5.76
C VAL A 77 6.25 -24.60 -5.79
N GLN A 78 7.27 -25.37 -6.17
CA GLN A 78 7.19 -26.84 -6.23
C GLN A 78 7.06 -27.49 -4.83
N GLU A 79 7.78 -26.99 -3.84
CA GLU A 79 7.68 -27.42 -2.43
C GLU A 79 6.28 -27.12 -1.83
N ALA A 80 5.60 -26.09 -2.33
CA ALA A 80 4.20 -25.82 -1.98
C ALA A 80 3.19 -26.74 -2.70
N GLY A 81 3.67 -27.69 -3.52
CA GLY A 81 2.83 -28.67 -4.24
C GLY A 81 2.23 -28.14 -5.53
N GLN A 82 2.70 -27.00 -6.05
CA GLN A 82 2.24 -26.44 -7.31
C GLN A 82 3.10 -26.89 -8.51
N PRO A 83 2.58 -26.84 -9.75
CA PRO A 83 3.36 -27.09 -10.96
C PRO A 83 4.59 -26.17 -11.04
N ALA A 84 5.63 -26.59 -11.78
CA ALA A 84 6.80 -25.76 -12.00
C ALA A 84 6.38 -24.51 -12.81
N PRO A 85 6.65 -23.28 -12.32
CA PRO A 85 6.31 -22.08 -13.04
C PRO A 85 7.26 -21.86 -14.24
N HIS A 86 6.79 -21.15 -15.27
CA HIS A 86 7.64 -20.67 -16.35
C HIS A 86 8.59 -19.58 -15.83
N LEU A 87 9.81 -19.59 -16.32
CA LEU A 87 10.85 -18.65 -15.88
C LEU A 87 11.19 -17.67 -17.00
N TYR A 88 11.24 -16.39 -16.66
CA TYR A 88 11.61 -15.27 -17.52
C TYR A 88 12.79 -14.54 -16.88
N GLY A 89 13.96 -14.65 -17.48
CA GLY A 89 15.20 -14.02 -17.03
C GLY A 89 15.86 -13.23 -18.14
N GLU A 90 17.19 -13.22 -18.18
CA GLU A 90 18.05 -12.77 -19.27
C GLU A 90 18.06 -11.25 -19.54
N SER A 91 16.98 -10.51 -19.26
CA SER A 91 16.94 -9.07 -19.50
C SER A 91 15.99 -8.34 -18.54
N ARG A 92 16.25 -7.03 -18.36
CA ARG A 92 15.38 -6.14 -17.59
C ARG A 92 13.99 -5.94 -18.20
N THR A 93 13.79 -6.40 -19.44
CA THR A 93 12.52 -6.30 -20.18
C THR A 93 11.82 -7.64 -20.35
N ALA A 94 12.34 -8.72 -19.76
CA ALA A 94 11.76 -10.06 -19.85
C ALA A 94 10.31 -10.13 -19.33
N PHE A 95 9.92 -9.21 -18.43
CA PHE A 95 8.54 -9.08 -17.98
C PHE A 95 7.53 -8.84 -19.12
N LYS A 96 7.96 -8.24 -20.26
CA LYS A 96 7.10 -8.06 -21.43
C LYS A 96 6.69 -9.41 -22.02
N GLN A 97 7.66 -10.33 -22.15
CA GLN A 97 7.38 -11.68 -22.62
C GLN A 97 6.44 -12.43 -21.68
N LEU A 98 6.65 -12.33 -20.35
CA LEU A 98 5.73 -12.88 -19.37
C LEU A 98 4.31 -12.33 -19.57
N CYS A 99 4.16 -11.02 -19.72
CA CYS A 99 2.87 -10.39 -19.95
C CYS A 99 2.21 -10.80 -21.28
N GLU A 100 2.98 -11.03 -22.32
CA GLU A 100 2.50 -11.39 -23.66
C GLU A 100 2.12 -12.88 -23.76
N GLN A 101 2.96 -13.77 -23.23
CA GLN A 101 2.90 -15.21 -23.49
C GLN A 101 2.05 -15.96 -22.47
N GLU A 102 1.98 -15.49 -21.22
CA GLU A 102 1.30 -16.23 -20.16
C GLU A 102 -0.20 -15.93 -20.07
N THR A 103 -0.97 -16.95 -19.71
CA THR A 103 -2.37 -16.79 -19.33
C THR A 103 -2.46 -16.59 -17.83
N LEU A 104 -2.57 -15.34 -17.41
CA LEU A 104 -2.58 -14.91 -16.01
C LEU A 104 -3.81 -14.05 -15.70
N ASP A 105 -4.30 -14.15 -14.47
CA ASP A 105 -5.33 -13.25 -13.94
C ASP A 105 -4.72 -11.95 -13.42
N CYS A 106 -3.50 -12.04 -12.84
CA CYS A 106 -2.84 -10.89 -12.26
C CYS A 106 -1.31 -11.03 -12.29
N VAL A 107 -0.62 -9.91 -12.52
CA VAL A 107 0.83 -9.76 -12.40
C VAL A 107 1.15 -9.04 -11.10
N VAL A 108 2.03 -9.63 -10.27
CA VAL A 108 2.54 -9.04 -9.03
C VAL A 108 3.91 -8.43 -9.30
N CYS A 109 4.02 -7.12 -9.18
CA CYS A 109 5.24 -6.36 -9.46
C CYS A 109 5.95 -5.95 -8.16
N CYS A 110 7.19 -6.41 -7.99
CA CYS A 110 8.04 -6.12 -6.82
C CYS A 110 9.47 -5.75 -7.24
N THR A 111 9.60 -5.00 -8.30
CA THR A 111 10.86 -4.54 -8.89
C THR A 111 11.39 -3.28 -8.20
N PRO A 112 12.53 -2.69 -8.60
CA PRO A 112 12.84 -1.29 -8.35
C PRO A 112 11.79 -0.35 -8.95
N TRP A 113 11.63 0.84 -8.36
CA TRP A 113 10.53 1.77 -8.62
C TRP A 113 10.30 2.12 -10.09
N GLU A 114 11.38 2.31 -10.85
CA GLU A 114 11.33 2.68 -12.27
C GLU A 114 10.70 1.64 -13.19
N TYR A 115 10.47 0.43 -12.69
CA TYR A 115 9.82 -0.65 -13.44
C TYR A 115 8.36 -0.89 -13.05
N HIS A 116 7.86 -0.28 -11.97
CA HIS A 116 6.50 -0.55 -11.47
C HIS A 116 5.43 -0.18 -12.51
N ALA A 117 5.41 1.08 -12.96
CA ALA A 117 4.45 1.50 -14.00
C ALA A 117 4.63 0.74 -15.32
N PRO A 118 5.84 0.57 -15.89
CA PRO A 118 6.05 -0.23 -17.10
C PRO A 118 5.50 -1.65 -17.02
N VAL A 119 5.71 -2.36 -15.90
CA VAL A 119 5.19 -3.73 -15.70
C VAL A 119 3.66 -3.72 -15.61
N CYS A 120 3.07 -2.81 -14.84
CA CYS A 120 1.63 -2.69 -14.69
C CYS A 120 0.93 -2.37 -16.01
N VAL A 121 1.49 -1.44 -16.79
CA VAL A 121 0.98 -1.07 -18.12
C VAL A 121 1.10 -2.25 -19.09
N ALA A 122 2.22 -2.96 -19.10
CA ALA A 122 2.40 -4.15 -19.95
C ALA A 122 1.36 -5.24 -19.60
N ALA A 123 1.12 -5.49 -18.32
CA ALA A 123 0.12 -6.44 -17.85
C ALA A 123 -1.29 -6.05 -18.35
N MET A 124 -1.71 -4.80 -18.12
CA MET A 124 -3.04 -4.32 -18.53
C MET A 124 -3.23 -4.35 -20.06
N LYS A 125 -2.23 -3.92 -20.84
CA LYS A 125 -2.26 -3.96 -22.30
C LYS A 125 -2.39 -5.40 -22.86
N ASN A 126 -1.94 -6.39 -22.09
CA ASN A 126 -2.04 -7.82 -22.44
C ASN A 126 -3.20 -8.53 -21.71
N GLY A 127 -4.22 -7.80 -21.28
CA GLY A 127 -5.46 -8.36 -20.75
C GLY A 127 -5.39 -8.88 -19.32
N LYS A 128 -4.36 -8.54 -18.56
CA LYS A 128 -4.13 -8.97 -17.18
C LYS A 128 -4.31 -7.81 -16.21
N ASN A 129 -4.75 -8.10 -14.98
CA ASN A 129 -4.68 -7.13 -13.91
C ASN A 129 -3.25 -7.08 -13.34
N ALA A 130 -2.93 -6.04 -12.58
CA ALA A 130 -1.64 -5.94 -11.92
C ALA A 130 -1.78 -5.43 -10.48
N VAL A 131 -0.89 -5.86 -9.62
CA VAL A 131 -0.69 -5.29 -8.30
C VAL A 131 0.79 -4.97 -8.13
N SER A 132 1.10 -3.77 -7.67
CA SER A 132 2.48 -3.30 -7.51
C SER A 132 2.82 -3.06 -6.05
N GLU A 133 4.10 -3.24 -5.73
CA GLU A 133 4.72 -2.61 -4.57
C GLU A 133 4.78 -1.09 -4.78
N VAL A 134 4.96 -0.37 -3.69
CA VAL A 134 5.00 1.09 -3.64
C VAL A 134 6.36 1.67 -4.04
N PRO A 135 6.35 2.83 -4.71
CA PRO A 135 5.25 3.55 -5.36
C PRO A 135 4.89 2.91 -6.71
N ILE A 136 3.64 3.08 -7.20
CA ILE A 136 3.26 2.50 -8.50
C ILE A 136 3.87 3.23 -9.70
N LEU A 137 4.35 4.46 -9.50
CA LEU A 137 4.92 5.33 -10.54
C LEU A 137 6.04 6.22 -9.97
N VAL A 138 6.85 6.76 -10.84
CA VAL A 138 7.90 7.75 -10.51
C VAL A 138 7.76 9.08 -11.27
N THR A 139 6.93 9.14 -12.30
CA THR A 139 6.68 10.34 -13.12
C THR A 139 5.18 10.61 -13.31
N LEU A 140 4.82 11.87 -13.65
CA LEU A 140 3.42 12.21 -13.95
C LEU A 140 2.94 11.62 -15.28
N ASP A 141 3.83 11.39 -16.23
CA ASP A 141 3.48 10.74 -17.50
C ASP A 141 3.06 9.30 -17.27
N GLU A 142 3.77 8.58 -16.41
CA GLU A 142 3.37 7.22 -15.96
C GLU A 142 2.02 7.22 -15.25
N ALA A 143 1.71 8.28 -14.48
CA ALA A 143 0.43 8.42 -13.83
C ALA A 143 -0.73 8.42 -14.83
N TRP A 144 -0.63 9.23 -15.87
CA TRP A 144 -1.62 9.29 -16.92
C TRP A 144 -1.65 8.02 -17.78
N GLU A 145 -0.49 7.43 -18.10
CA GLU A 145 -0.45 6.16 -18.84
C GLU A 145 -1.16 5.02 -18.10
N LEU A 146 -1.01 4.93 -16.77
CA LEU A 146 -1.73 3.95 -15.94
C LEU A 146 -3.25 4.16 -16.00
N VAL A 147 -3.72 5.40 -15.81
CA VAL A 147 -5.15 5.75 -15.86
C VAL A 147 -5.72 5.47 -17.24
N GLU A 148 -5.09 5.96 -18.31
CA GLU A 148 -5.55 5.79 -19.68
C GLU A 148 -5.55 4.32 -20.11
N THR A 149 -4.52 3.55 -19.69
CA THR A 149 -4.47 2.11 -19.97
C THR A 149 -5.59 1.37 -19.27
N HIS A 150 -5.87 1.71 -18.00
CA HIS A 150 -7.01 1.18 -17.25
C HIS A 150 -8.33 1.46 -17.98
N GLU A 151 -8.59 2.72 -18.32
CA GLU A 151 -9.83 3.14 -18.98
C GLU A 151 -10.02 2.49 -20.36
N LYS A 152 -8.93 2.30 -21.11
CA LYS A 152 -8.94 1.68 -22.45
C LYS A 152 -9.13 0.17 -22.42
N THR A 153 -8.52 -0.52 -21.45
CA THR A 153 -8.48 -1.99 -21.42
C THR A 153 -9.53 -2.61 -20.51
N GLY A 154 -10.08 -1.84 -19.57
CA GLY A 154 -10.92 -2.34 -18.49
C GLY A 154 -10.15 -3.21 -17.46
N LYS A 155 -8.82 -3.34 -17.61
CA LYS A 155 -7.94 -3.99 -16.62
C LYS A 155 -7.46 -2.95 -15.62
N TRP A 156 -7.05 -3.39 -14.45
CA TRP A 156 -6.61 -2.49 -13.37
C TRP A 156 -5.19 -2.80 -12.91
N ALA A 157 -4.52 -1.75 -12.43
CA ALA A 157 -3.26 -1.83 -11.70
C ALA A 157 -3.40 -1.06 -10.39
N THR A 158 -2.96 -1.64 -9.27
CA THR A 158 -3.21 -1.07 -7.94
C THR A 158 -2.06 -1.34 -6.97
N LEU A 159 -1.97 -0.50 -5.93
CA LEU A 159 -1.18 -0.72 -4.72
C LEU A 159 -1.94 -1.58 -3.68
N GLY A 160 -2.84 -2.46 -4.10
CA GLY A 160 -3.75 -3.23 -3.25
C GLY A 160 -3.10 -4.13 -2.20
N LEU A 161 -1.78 -4.25 -2.19
CA LEU A 161 -1.01 -4.91 -1.12
C LEU A 161 -0.59 -3.96 0.01
N GLU A 162 -0.74 -2.65 -0.17
CA GLU A 162 -0.57 -1.67 0.90
C GLU A 162 -1.78 -1.65 1.85
N GLY A 163 -1.44 -1.56 3.07
CA GLY A 163 -2.16 -1.77 4.29
C GLY A 163 -3.67 -1.52 4.40
N PHE A 164 -4.31 -2.47 4.98
CA PHE A 164 -5.61 -2.39 5.66
C PHE A 164 -5.47 -1.78 7.07
N GLY A 165 -4.52 -0.83 7.25
CA GLY A 165 -4.35 -0.17 8.55
C GLY A 165 -5.60 0.61 8.93
N ASP A 166 -5.92 0.58 10.23
CA ASP A 166 -6.88 1.49 10.86
C ASP A 166 -8.36 1.38 10.43
N LEU A 167 -8.82 0.17 10.02
CA LEU A 167 -10.25 -0.06 9.75
C LEU A 167 -11.15 0.38 10.91
N THR A 168 -10.69 0.20 12.15
CA THR A 168 -11.44 0.63 13.33
C THR A 168 -11.48 2.15 13.44
N LEU A 169 -10.38 2.85 13.17
CA LEU A 169 -10.37 4.31 13.12
C LEU A 169 -11.29 4.82 12.01
N MET A 170 -11.25 4.19 10.83
CA MET A 170 -12.17 4.51 9.74
C MET A 170 -13.65 4.32 10.17
N ASN A 171 -13.97 3.21 10.86
CA ASN A 171 -15.32 3.01 11.40
C ASN A 171 -15.72 4.08 12.41
N MET A 172 -14.81 4.56 13.26
CA MET A 172 -15.05 5.67 14.18
C MET A 172 -15.34 6.98 13.43
N VAL A 173 -14.55 7.28 12.39
CA VAL A 173 -14.78 8.45 11.52
C VAL A 173 -16.14 8.35 10.83
N ARG A 174 -16.48 7.21 10.22
CA ARG A 174 -17.78 6.98 9.55
C ARG A 174 -18.98 7.11 10.50
N LYS A 175 -18.81 6.77 11.76
CA LYS A 175 -19.83 6.92 12.81
C LYS A 175 -19.89 8.33 13.41
N GLY A 176 -19.05 9.26 12.95
CA GLY A 176 -19.01 10.63 13.44
C GLY A 176 -18.50 10.77 14.89
N ILE A 177 -17.82 9.75 15.43
CA ILE A 177 -17.33 9.74 16.82
C ILE A 177 -16.32 10.86 17.07
N LEU A 178 -15.48 11.13 16.08
CA LEU A 178 -14.46 12.19 16.12
C LEU A 178 -14.95 13.52 15.55
N GLY A 179 -16.16 13.57 14.98
CA GLY A 179 -16.64 14.71 14.19
C GLY A 179 -15.97 14.78 12.80
N ASP A 180 -16.15 15.89 12.09
CA ASP A 180 -15.61 16.09 10.75
C ASP A 180 -14.07 16.12 10.76
N VAL A 181 -13.48 15.46 9.78
CA VAL A 181 -12.02 15.43 9.62
C VAL A 181 -11.53 16.78 9.08
N LEU A 182 -10.53 17.34 9.74
CA LEU A 182 -9.91 18.62 9.37
C LEU A 182 -8.48 18.45 8.83
N HIS A 183 -7.68 17.61 9.49
CA HIS A 183 -6.27 17.46 9.19
C HIS A 183 -5.79 16.03 9.43
N ALA A 184 -4.93 15.55 8.54
CA ALA A 184 -4.19 14.31 8.74
C ALA A 184 -2.69 14.58 8.61
N GLU A 185 -1.90 13.95 9.48
CA GLU A 185 -0.45 14.02 9.43
C GLU A 185 0.14 12.63 9.47
N GLY A 186 1.12 12.37 8.62
CA GLY A 186 1.84 11.12 8.60
C GLY A 186 3.13 11.23 7.80
N GLY A 187 3.86 10.13 7.70
CA GLY A 187 5.10 10.16 6.95
C GLY A 187 5.72 8.79 6.77
N TYR A 188 6.63 8.70 5.82
CA TYR A 188 7.59 7.62 5.76
C TYR A 188 8.90 8.10 6.39
N VAL A 189 8.97 7.93 7.70
CA VAL A 189 10.11 8.31 8.51
C VAL A 189 10.75 7.03 9.04
N HIS A 190 11.91 6.67 8.53
CA HIS A 190 12.56 5.40 8.80
C HIS A 190 14.04 5.44 8.43
N ASP A 191 14.94 5.25 9.36
CA ASP A 191 16.37 5.18 9.05
C ASP A 191 16.69 4.01 8.11
N LEU A 192 16.90 4.30 6.84
CA LEU A 192 17.23 3.33 5.79
C LEU A 192 18.69 3.39 5.35
N ARG A 193 19.56 4.14 6.03
CA ARG A 193 20.96 4.28 5.63
C ARG A 193 21.66 2.93 5.49
N MET A 194 21.43 2.01 6.43
CA MET A 194 21.99 0.66 6.35
C MET A 194 21.49 -0.11 5.11
N VAL A 195 20.21 0.02 4.79
CA VAL A 195 19.58 -0.69 3.68
C VAL A 195 20.07 -0.15 2.33
N GLN A 196 20.10 1.18 2.20
CA GLN A 196 20.53 1.88 0.98
C GLN A 196 21.99 1.62 0.63
N TYR A 197 22.87 1.51 1.61
CA TYR A 197 24.30 1.24 1.41
C TYR A 197 24.66 -0.25 1.38
N ASN A 198 23.69 -1.16 1.54
CA ASN A 198 23.95 -2.58 1.47
C ASN A 198 23.72 -3.11 0.04
N PRO A 199 24.78 -3.58 -0.67
CA PRO A 199 24.65 -4.05 -2.03
C PRO A 199 23.74 -5.28 -2.21
N LEU A 200 23.46 -5.98 -1.09
CA LEU A 200 22.58 -7.17 -1.09
C LEU A 200 21.12 -6.86 -0.72
N GLN A 201 20.79 -5.58 -0.50
CA GLN A 201 19.43 -5.17 -0.14
C GLN A 201 18.85 -4.26 -1.22
N GLU A 202 18.81 -2.94 -0.98
CA GLU A 202 18.12 -1.99 -1.87
C GLU A 202 19.04 -0.83 -2.30
N PRO A 203 20.24 -1.11 -2.87
CA PRO A 203 21.20 -0.06 -3.24
C PRO A 203 20.68 0.87 -4.35
N TRP A 204 19.69 0.43 -5.11
CA TRP A 204 19.02 1.23 -6.14
C TRP A 204 18.35 2.49 -5.58
N ARG A 205 17.98 2.51 -4.28
CA ARG A 205 17.43 3.70 -3.60
C ARG A 205 18.39 4.87 -3.58
N LEU A 206 19.70 4.62 -3.51
CA LEU A 206 20.72 5.69 -3.57
C LEU A 206 20.67 6.46 -4.89
N ASN A 207 20.33 5.81 -6.02
CA ASN A 207 20.21 6.48 -7.30
C ASN A 207 19.11 7.54 -7.27
N HIS A 208 17.98 7.23 -6.64
CA HIS A 208 16.91 8.20 -6.43
C HIS A 208 17.37 9.34 -5.51
N SER A 209 18.05 9.04 -4.41
CA SER A 209 18.57 10.07 -3.48
C SER A 209 19.64 10.96 -4.12
N LEU A 210 20.42 10.44 -5.07
CA LEU A 210 21.42 11.21 -5.81
C LEU A 210 20.83 12.24 -6.77
N THR A 211 19.65 11.93 -7.36
CA THR A 211 19.14 12.68 -8.51
C THR A 211 17.81 13.40 -8.25
N ARG A 212 17.06 12.99 -7.22
CA ARG A 212 15.70 13.45 -6.94
C ARG A 212 15.62 14.14 -5.59
N ASN A 213 14.70 15.12 -5.44
CA ASN A 213 14.49 15.88 -4.19
C ASN A 213 13.02 16.20 -3.97
N GLY A 214 12.38 15.50 -3.06
CA GLY A 214 10.97 15.64 -2.72
C GLY A 214 10.53 14.61 -1.69
N ASN A 215 9.23 14.39 -1.58
CA ASN A 215 8.65 13.28 -0.83
C ASN A 215 8.64 12.03 -1.72
N LEU A 216 9.71 11.26 -1.70
CA LEU A 216 9.89 10.15 -2.65
C LEU A 216 9.11 8.88 -2.29
N TYR A 217 8.44 8.83 -1.12
CA TYR A 217 7.75 7.61 -0.67
C TYR A 217 6.48 7.90 0.13
N PRO A 218 5.46 8.55 -0.50
CA PRO A 218 4.26 9.01 0.19
C PRO A 218 3.23 7.90 0.48
N ASP A 219 3.33 6.74 -0.17
CA ASP A 219 2.24 5.76 -0.26
C ASP A 219 1.87 5.13 1.08
N HIS A 220 2.82 4.89 1.97
CA HIS A 220 2.54 4.30 3.27
C HIS A 220 1.59 5.15 4.15
N PRO A 221 1.83 6.46 4.40
CA PRO A 221 0.87 7.30 5.10
C PRO A 221 -0.42 7.49 4.29
N MET A 222 -0.31 7.58 2.95
CA MET A 222 -1.47 7.78 2.08
C MET A 222 -2.44 6.59 2.09
N ALA A 223 -1.99 5.38 2.37
CA ALA A 223 -2.86 4.22 2.55
C ALA A 223 -3.97 4.43 3.61
N ARG A 224 -3.70 5.27 4.60
CA ARG A 224 -4.66 5.68 5.64
C ARG A 224 -5.39 6.95 5.26
N ILE A 225 -4.64 7.97 4.80
CA ILE A 225 -5.13 9.32 4.58
C ILE A 225 -6.21 9.33 3.50
N LEU A 226 -6.01 8.68 2.36
CA LEU A 226 -6.99 8.64 1.27
C LEU A 226 -8.37 8.19 1.77
N ARG A 227 -8.40 7.11 2.56
CA ARG A 227 -9.65 6.51 3.08
C ARG A 227 -10.31 7.34 4.18
N LEU A 228 -9.52 7.98 5.04
CA LEU A 228 -10.04 8.78 6.14
C LEU A 228 -10.57 10.14 5.69
N LEU A 229 -10.04 10.67 4.59
CA LEU A 229 -10.42 11.95 4.02
C LEU A 229 -11.36 11.84 2.82
N ASP A 230 -11.70 10.62 2.38
CA ASP A 230 -12.50 10.33 1.18
C ASP A 230 -11.90 10.90 -0.11
N ILE A 231 -10.57 10.88 -0.24
CA ILE A 231 -9.90 11.32 -1.46
C ILE A 231 -10.27 10.39 -2.63
N ASN A 232 -10.65 10.97 -3.76
CA ASN A 232 -11.26 10.35 -4.93
C ASN A 232 -12.68 9.76 -4.70
N HIS A 233 -13.22 9.91 -3.49
CA HIS A 233 -14.52 9.37 -3.08
C HIS A 233 -15.39 10.40 -2.35
N GLY A 234 -15.52 11.60 -2.92
CA GLY A 234 -16.24 12.74 -2.36
C GLY A 234 -15.35 13.95 -2.08
N ASP A 235 -14.03 13.79 -2.13
CA ASP A 235 -13.03 14.86 -2.04
C ASP A 235 -11.84 14.53 -2.95
N ARG A 236 -10.96 15.51 -3.20
CA ARG A 236 -9.71 15.33 -3.96
C ARG A 236 -8.66 16.31 -3.49
N PHE A 237 -7.39 16.01 -3.73
CA PHE A 237 -6.35 17.04 -3.61
C PHE A 237 -6.47 18.04 -4.76
N ASP A 238 -6.32 19.33 -4.46
CA ASP A 238 -6.30 20.41 -5.43
C ASP A 238 -4.91 21.03 -5.61
N SER A 239 -4.09 21.01 -4.56
CA SER A 239 -2.75 21.60 -4.59
C SER A 239 -1.83 20.98 -3.54
N LEU A 240 -0.51 21.14 -3.76
CA LEU A 240 0.52 20.84 -2.77
C LEU A 240 1.65 21.87 -2.75
N VAL A 241 2.31 21.96 -1.61
CA VAL A 241 3.58 22.67 -1.41
C VAL A 241 4.56 21.72 -0.73
N SER A 242 5.80 21.68 -1.19
CA SER A 242 6.84 20.83 -0.62
C SER A 242 8.13 21.57 -0.39
N MET A 243 8.81 21.26 0.70
CA MET A 243 10.06 21.85 1.11
C MET A 243 11.02 20.79 1.65
N SER A 244 12.28 20.88 1.24
CA SER A 244 13.34 19.97 1.70
C SER A 244 14.44 20.70 2.44
N THR A 245 15.04 20.04 3.42
CA THR A 245 16.26 20.51 4.09
C THR A 245 17.47 20.33 3.18
N LYS A 246 18.64 20.78 3.65
CA LYS A 246 19.92 20.40 3.04
C LYS A 246 20.16 18.89 3.16
N SER A 247 20.91 18.33 2.22
CA SER A 247 21.40 16.96 2.27
C SER A 247 22.75 16.91 2.99
N LEU A 248 22.81 16.29 4.15
CA LEU A 248 24.01 16.18 4.99
C LEU A 248 24.28 14.75 5.43
N SER A 249 23.23 14.00 5.72
CA SER A 249 23.33 12.72 6.47
C SER A 249 23.89 11.57 5.65
N LEU A 250 23.47 11.41 4.39
CA LEU A 250 23.92 10.28 3.57
C LEU A 250 25.43 10.30 3.32
N ALA A 251 25.99 11.43 2.87
CA ALA A 251 27.43 11.53 2.64
C ALA A 251 28.22 11.39 3.94
N LYS A 252 27.72 11.96 5.05
CA LYS A 252 28.34 11.80 6.38
C LYS A 252 28.33 10.34 6.82
N TYR A 253 27.23 9.63 6.63
CA TYR A 253 27.14 8.20 6.94
C TYR A 253 28.10 7.37 6.09
N ALA A 254 28.24 7.69 4.80
CA ALA A 254 29.19 7.03 3.89
C ALA A 254 30.63 7.21 4.41
N ARG A 255 31.03 8.43 4.78
CA ARG A 255 32.36 8.68 5.38
C ARG A 255 32.60 7.89 6.66
N LEU A 256 31.64 7.87 7.56
CA LEU A 256 31.75 7.13 8.82
C LEU A 256 31.88 5.63 8.59
N LYS A 257 31.21 5.08 7.59
CA LYS A 257 31.16 3.63 7.34
C LYS A 257 32.30 3.13 6.45
N TYR A 258 32.68 3.93 5.46
CA TYR A 258 33.62 3.51 4.41
C TYR A 258 34.91 4.34 4.35
N GLY A 259 35.08 5.33 5.24
CA GLY A 259 36.21 6.26 5.27
C GLY A 259 36.03 7.47 4.36
N GLU A 260 36.88 8.47 4.55
CA GLU A 260 36.83 9.79 3.85
C GLU A 260 36.88 9.66 2.31
N ASN A 261 37.54 8.65 1.79
CA ASN A 261 37.69 8.37 0.36
C ASN A 261 36.82 7.18 -0.11
N GLY A 262 35.93 6.70 0.74
CA GLY A 262 35.07 5.57 0.44
C GLY A 262 33.96 5.90 -0.57
N PRO A 263 33.21 4.89 -1.05
CA PRO A 263 32.08 5.09 -1.94
C PRO A 263 31.09 6.08 -1.36
N TYR A 264 30.61 7.03 -2.17
CA TYR A 264 29.65 8.08 -1.82
C TYR A 264 30.08 9.07 -0.72
N ALA A 265 31.30 8.97 -0.19
CA ALA A 265 31.80 9.87 0.86
C ALA A 265 31.76 11.35 0.45
N ASN A 266 32.00 11.62 -0.85
CA ASN A 266 31.99 12.95 -1.44
C ASN A 266 30.83 13.15 -2.44
N ALA A 267 29.84 12.26 -2.43
CA ALA A 267 28.69 12.38 -3.31
C ALA A 267 27.81 13.58 -2.92
N LYS A 268 27.31 14.28 -3.92
CA LYS A 268 26.33 15.36 -3.76
C LYS A 268 24.94 14.75 -3.96
N PHE A 269 24.27 14.41 -2.87
CA PHE A 269 22.91 13.93 -2.92
C PHE A 269 21.96 15.11 -3.18
N ALA A 270 21.05 14.94 -4.12
CA ALA A 270 19.99 15.93 -4.40
C ALA A 270 18.91 15.91 -3.31
N GLN A 271 18.59 14.71 -2.78
CA GLN A 271 17.59 14.53 -1.75
C GLN A 271 17.97 15.21 -0.46
N GLY A 272 17.14 16.16 0.01
CA GLY A 272 17.26 16.71 1.35
C GLY A 272 17.04 15.64 2.42
N ASP A 273 17.65 15.80 3.59
CA ASP A 273 17.55 14.79 4.66
C ASP A 273 16.10 14.63 5.15
N VAL A 274 15.36 15.73 5.26
CA VAL A 274 13.94 15.75 5.61
C VAL A 274 13.17 16.54 4.56
N ASN A 275 12.06 15.99 4.11
CA ASN A 275 11.09 16.69 3.26
C ASN A 275 9.75 16.79 4.00
N VAL A 276 9.13 17.97 3.91
CA VAL A 276 7.77 18.23 4.41
C VAL A 276 6.91 18.65 3.23
N THR A 277 5.79 17.99 3.05
CA THR A 277 4.82 18.28 2.00
C THR A 277 3.46 18.55 2.62
N LEU A 278 2.85 19.67 2.25
CA LEU A 278 1.48 20.03 2.59
C LEU A 278 0.58 19.81 1.37
N LEU A 279 -0.57 19.17 1.58
CA LEU A 279 -1.60 18.99 0.56
C LEU A 279 -2.89 19.66 1.05
N HIS A 280 -3.56 20.33 0.14
CA HIS A 280 -4.89 20.90 0.36
C HIS A 280 -5.92 20.13 -0.46
N THR A 281 -7.15 20.00 0.06
CA THR A 281 -8.24 19.32 -0.65
C THR A 281 -9.33 20.30 -1.09
N ALA A 282 -10.08 19.93 -2.12
CA ALA A 282 -11.23 20.72 -2.60
C ALA A 282 -12.28 20.93 -1.50
N GLY A 283 -12.42 19.96 -0.58
CA GLY A 283 -13.29 20.06 0.60
C GLY A 283 -12.71 20.86 1.76
N GLY A 284 -11.52 21.49 1.60
CA GLY A 284 -10.92 22.37 2.61
C GLY A 284 -10.16 21.65 3.73
N LYS A 285 -9.83 20.35 3.57
CA LYS A 285 -8.98 19.62 4.50
C LYS A 285 -7.49 19.82 4.15
N VAL A 286 -6.61 19.63 5.11
CA VAL A 286 -5.16 19.73 4.92
C VAL A 286 -4.48 18.44 5.34
N CYS A 287 -3.42 18.03 4.61
CA CYS A 287 -2.56 16.93 5.01
C CYS A 287 -1.11 17.39 5.13
N THR A 288 -0.39 16.88 6.12
CA THR A 288 1.05 17.03 6.27
C THR A 288 1.73 15.69 6.09
N LEU A 289 2.68 15.61 5.15
CA LEU A 289 3.48 14.42 4.92
C LEU A 289 4.94 14.70 5.18
N ASN A 290 5.56 13.83 6.00
CA ASN A 290 6.99 13.87 6.29
C ASN A 290 7.70 12.71 5.59
N PHE A 291 8.85 12.99 4.97
CA PHE A 291 9.72 11.96 4.39
C PHE A 291 11.14 12.12 4.93
N ASP A 292 11.65 11.07 5.56
CA ASP A 292 13.03 10.99 6.06
C ASP A 292 13.49 9.53 6.06
N THR A 293 14.48 9.23 5.21
CA THR A 293 15.13 7.91 5.16
C THR A 293 16.64 8.01 5.41
N SER A 294 17.12 9.19 5.80
CA SER A 294 18.52 9.58 5.85
C SER A 294 19.02 9.89 7.25
N THR A 295 18.13 10.10 8.22
CA THR A 295 18.53 10.42 9.60
C THR A 295 18.16 9.29 10.59
N PRO A 296 18.81 9.22 11.75
CA PRO A 296 18.44 8.26 12.78
C PRO A 296 17.09 8.66 13.40
N HIS A 297 16.07 7.87 13.13
CA HIS A 297 14.72 8.15 13.56
C HIS A 297 13.95 6.86 13.91
N PRO A 298 13.13 6.84 14.99
CA PRO A 298 12.12 5.79 15.18
C PRO A 298 11.14 5.77 14.03
N ARG A 299 10.65 4.57 13.68
CA ARG A 299 9.77 4.41 12.54
C ARG A 299 8.39 5.01 12.81
N GLU A 300 7.91 5.81 11.88
CA GLU A 300 6.56 6.32 11.60
C GLU A 300 5.71 6.84 12.78
N PHE A 301 4.99 7.90 12.52
CA PHE A 301 3.85 8.36 13.31
C PHE A 301 2.67 8.69 12.38
N PHE A 302 1.48 8.77 12.96
CA PHE A 302 0.26 9.19 12.27
C PHE A 302 -0.63 9.96 13.24
N ARG A 303 -1.23 11.08 12.78
CA ARG A 303 -2.17 11.90 13.53
C ARG A 303 -3.39 12.21 12.65
N LEU A 304 -4.58 12.16 13.25
CA LEU A 304 -5.83 12.59 12.65
C LEU A 304 -6.48 13.62 13.58
N GLN A 305 -6.71 14.84 13.10
CA GLN A 305 -7.39 15.90 13.82
C GLN A 305 -8.78 16.08 13.23
N CYS A 306 -9.78 16.05 14.09
CA CYS A 306 -11.19 16.24 13.75
C CYS A 306 -11.81 17.32 14.62
N VAL A 307 -13.06 17.71 14.32
CA VAL A 307 -13.78 18.77 15.06
C VAL A 307 -14.00 18.42 16.53
N LYS A 308 -14.29 17.14 16.85
CA LYS A 308 -14.58 16.68 18.21
C LYS A 308 -13.48 15.87 18.86
N GLY A 309 -12.40 15.58 18.15
CA GLY A 309 -11.35 14.76 18.73
C GLY A 309 -10.11 14.66 17.91
N VAL A 310 -9.12 14.04 18.49
CA VAL A 310 -7.82 13.80 17.87
C VAL A 310 -7.37 12.38 18.16
N TYR A 311 -6.73 11.75 17.19
CA TYR A 311 -6.11 10.43 17.29
C TYR A 311 -4.63 10.53 16.89
N GLN A 312 -3.73 9.85 17.60
CA GLN A 312 -2.31 9.83 17.29
C GLN A 312 -1.67 8.50 17.63
N THR A 313 -0.77 8.03 16.74
CA THR A 313 0.13 6.89 16.99
C THR A 313 1.54 7.36 17.34
N GLY A 314 2.38 6.44 17.85
CA GLY A 314 3.79 6.74 18.13
C GLY A 314 4.02 7.50 19.44
N VAL A 315 2.99 7.84 20.18
CA VAL A 315 3.04 8.42 21.53
C VAL A 315 2.76 7.31 22.54
N SER A 316 3.56 7.26 23.59
CA SER A 316 3.26 6.41 24.75
C SER A 316 2.89 7.33 25.89
N LEU A 317 1.80 7.01 26.63
CA LEU A 317 1.63 7.60 27.95
C LEU A 317 2.92 7.38 28.73
N PRO A 318 3.39 8.37 29.50
CA PRO A 318 4.37 8.10 30.54
C PRO A 318 3.84 6.91 31.32
N ALA A 319 4.61 5.82 31.39
CA ALA A 319 4.24 4.69 32.22
C ALA A 319 3.87 5.26 33.59
N GLN A 320 2.64 5.04 34.04
CA GLN A 320 2.30 5.34 35.43
C GLN A 320 3.35 4.59 36.25
N ARG A 321 4.26 5.34 36.84
CA ARG A 321 5.32 4.77 37.65
C ARG A 321 4.64 4.03 38.78
N ASN A 322 4.56 2.71 38.65
CA ASN A 322 4.21 1.91 39.81
C ASN A 322 5.33 2.21 40.84
N PRO A 323 5.01 2.83 41.98
CA PRO A 323 6.02 3.18 42.99
C PRO A 323 6.86 1.99 43.47
N GLN A 324 6.40 0.77 43.16
CA GLN A 324 7.08 -0.49 43.54
C GLN A 324 8.00 -1.04 42.44
N THR A 325 8.12 -0.37 41.26
CA THR A 325 9.06 -0.82 40.20
C THR A 325 10.45 -0.24 40.47
N PRO A 326 11.48 -1.09 40.59
CA PRO A 326 12.85 -0.63 40.84
C PRO A 326 13.36 0.34 39.78
N PRO A 327 14.17 1.35 40.13
CA PRO A 327 14.80 2.24 39.17
C PRO A 327 15.61 1.43 38.15
N GLY A 328 15.32 1.59 36.84
CA GLY A 328 16.04 0.90 35.76
C GLY A 328 15.25 -0.20 35.04
N GLN A 329 14.13 -0.66 35.58
CA GLN A 329 13.19 -1.51 34.81
C GLN A 329 12.15 -0.63 34.15
N ALA A 330 12.41 -0.26 32.90
CA ALA A 330 11.38 0.32 32.04
C ALA A 330 10.28 -0.73 31.83
N ALA A 331 9.02 -0.39 32.12
CA ALA A 331 7.88 -1.21 31.72
C ALA A 331 7.99 -1.48 30.21
N ALA A 332 8.07 -2.75 29.84
CA ALA A 332 8.10 -3.14 28.44
C ALA A 332 6.87 -2.54 27.76
N ALA A 333 7.09 -1.66 26.80
CA ALA A 333 6.02 -1.09 26.01
C ALA A 333 5.28 -2.24 25.35
N THR A 334 4.08 -2.54 25.79
CA THR A 334 3.23 -3.59 25.24
C THR A 334 2.91 -3.21 23.80
N ARG A 335 3.43 -3.98 22.85
CA ARG A 335 3.02 -3.89 21.46
C ARG A 335 1.58 -4.39 21.40
N GLY A 336 0.63 -3.51 21.18
CA GLY A 336 -0.75 -3.89 20.90
C GLY A 336 -0.85 -4.75 19.62
N PRO A 337 -1.96 -5.49 19.44
CA PRO A 337 -2.21 -6.27 18.22
C PRO A 337 -2.22 -5.32 17.01
N GLY A 338 -1.18 -5.41 16.17
CA GLY A 338 -0.96 -4.51 15.03
C GLY A 338 0.42 -3.82 15.04
N GLY A 339 1.29 -4.10 16.04
CA GLY A 339 2.71 -3.68 16.02
C GLY A 339 2.96 -2.18 16.25
N GLY A 340 1.92 -1.37 16.45
CA GLY A 340 2.00 0.07 16.75
C GLY A 340 2.40 0.32 18.19
N ARG A 341 3.33 1.24 18.42
CA ARG A 341 3.51 1.90 19.70
C ARG A 341 2.20 2.61 20.04
N GLY A 342 1.71 2.52 21.28
CA GLY A 342 0.40 2.91 21.77
C GLY A 342 -0.31 4.01 20.96
N ALA A 343 -1.54 3.74 20.57
CA ALA A 343 -2.42 4.73 19.99
C ALA A 343 -3.14 5.49 21.10
N MET A 344 -3.15 6.80 20.97
CA MET A 344 -3.74 7.72 21.92
C MET A 344 -4.84 8.52 21.22
N LEU A 345 -5.84 8.95 21.98
CA LEU A 345 -6.88 9.85 21.49
C LEU A 345 -7.34 10.79 22.59
N TYR A 346 -8.08 11.81 22.17
CA TYR A 346 -8.94 12.64 23.01
C TYR A 346 -10.24 12.90 22.24
N ILE A 347 -11.37 12.76 22.90
CA ILE A 347 -12.70 12.99 22.30
C ILE A 347 -13.50 13.86 23.25
N GLU A 348 -13.86 15.06 22.80
CA GLU A 348 -14.69 16.00 23.54
C GLU A 348 -16.00 15.34 23.98
N GLY A 349 -16.32 15.48 25.27
CA GLY A 349 -17.52 14.90 25.89
C GLY A 349 -17.49 13.38 26.09
N ARG A 350 -16.38 12.69 25.78
CA ARG A 350 -16.19 11.26 26.02
C ARG A 350 -14.93 10.94 26.83
N SER A 351 -13.83 11.64 26.55
CA SER A 351 -12.60 11.48 27.33
C SER A 351 -12.85 11.92 28.78
N PRO A 352 -12.32 11.17 29.78
CA PRO A 352 -12.65 11.38 31.19
C PRO A 352 -12.10 12.70 31.74
N GLU A 353 -11.01 13.20 31.16
CA GLU A 353 -10.36 14.43 31.60
C GLU A 353 -10.11 15.35 30.39
N GLU A 354 -10.37 16.65 30.55
CA GLU A 354 -10.11 17.67 29.54
C GLU A 354 -8.61 17.81 29.28
N ASP A 355 -8.24 18.04 28.01
CA ASP A 355 -6.87 18.26 27.55
C ASP A 355 -5.87 17.13 27.82
N LEU A 356 -6.32 15.94 28.19
CA LEU A 356 -5.43 14.80 28.44
C LEU A 356 -5.61 13.68 27.41
N TRP A 357 -4.49 13.15 26.99
CA TRP A 357 -4.43 11.96 26.14
C TRP A 357 -4.83 10.71 26.92
N GLU A 358 -5.68 9.90 26.31
CA GLU A 358 -6.01 8.58 26.81
C GLU A 358 -5.70 7.47 25.79
N SER A 359 -5.72 6.21 26.24
CA SER A 359 -5.51 5.07 25.36
C SER A 359 -6.67 4.91 24.37
N ALA A 360 -6.36 4.70 23.09
CA ALA A 360 -7.36 4.39 22.08
C ALA A 360 -7.93 2.95 22.22
N GLU A 361 -7.33 2.09 23.04
CA GLU A 361 -7.69 0.67 23.12
C GLU A 361 -9.17 0.41 23.53
N PRO A 362 -9.76 1.10 24.52
CA PRO A 362 -11.18 0.93 24.87
C PRO A 362 -12.10 1.25 23.69
N TYR A 363 -11.80 2.33 22.98
CA TYR A 363 -12.57 2.77 21.81
C TYR A 363 -12.40 1.80 20.64
N PHE A 364 -11.21 1.24 20.44
CA PHE A 364 -10.97 0.25 19.41
C PHE A 364 -11.70 -1.07 19.67
N LYS A 365 -11.93 -1.42 20.91
CA LYS A 365 -12.82 -2.55 21.28
C LYS A 365 -14.29 -2.23 21.00
N GLU A 366 -14.75 -1.04 21.42
CA GLU A 366 -16.12 -0.58 21.23
C GLU A 366 -16.50 -0.45 19.75
N PHE A 367 -15.63 0.20 18.97
CA PHE A 367 -15.86 0.52 17.55
C PHE A 367 -15.16 -0.40 16.58
N GLN A 368 -14.75 -1.59 17.01
CA GLN A 368 -14.10 -2.56 16.13
C GLN A 368 -14.88 -2.71 14.82
N HIS A 369 -14.16 -2.60 13.67
CA HIS A 369 -14.79 -2.73 12.37
C HIS A 369 -15.45 -4.12 12.22
N PRO A 370 -16.66 -4.23 11.64
CA PRO A 370 -17.37 -5.51 11.49
C PRO A 370 -16.52 -6.59 10.82
N PHE A 371 -15.79 -6.24 9.77
CA PHE A 371 -14.85 -7.15 9.10
C PHE A 371 -13.84 -7.77 10.08
N LEU A 372 -13.24 -6.97 10.99
CA LEU A 372 -12.25 -7.49 11.95
C LEU A 372 -12.85 -8.39 13.01
N LYS A 373 -14.17 -8.29 13.27
CA LYS A 373 -14.86 -9.19 14.22
C LYS A 373 -15.02 -10.59 13.69
N THR A 374 -15.15 -10.75 12.37
CA THR A 374 -15.36 -12.02 11.70
C THR A 374 -14.07 -12.59 11.11
N TYR A 375 -13.04 -11.75 10.97
CA TYR A 375 -11.78 -12.14 10.36
C TYR A 375 -10.93 -13.01 11.29
N THR A 376 -10.62 -14.21 10.85
CA THR A 376 -9.64 -15.08 11.51
C THR A 376 -8.42 -15.23 10.60
N PRO A 377 -7.24 -14.75 11.01
CA PRO A 377 -6.03 -14.89 10.20
C PRO A 377 -5.74 -16.34 9.90
N LYS A 378 -5.57 -16.69 8.63
CA LYS A 378 -5.12 -18.05 8.27
C LYS A 378 -3.66 -18.23 8.66
N ALA A 379 -3.33 -19.39 9.23
CA ALA A 379 -1.95 -19.72 9.54
C ALA A 379 -1.13 -19.81 8.24
N ARG A 380 0.06 -19.20 8.22
CA ARG A 380 0.99 -19.31 7.09
C ARG A 380 1.48 -20.75 6.96
N LYS A 381 1.50 -21.27 5.73
CA LYS A 381 2.06 -22.60 5.43
C LYS A 381 3.59 -22.61 5.44
N THR A 382 4.21 -21.43 5.28
CA THR A 382 5.66 -21.26 5.22
C THR A 382 6.13 -20.15 6.16
N ALA A 383 7.38 -20.20 6.59
CA ALA A 383 7.96 -19.30 7.59
C ALA A 383 8.95 -18.29 7.00
N LEU A 384 8.81 -17.94 5.72
CA LEU A 384 9.72 -17.00 5.07
C LEU A 384 9.53 -15.60 5.65
N ARG A 385 10.62 -15.05 6.20
CA ARG A 385 10.67 -13.68 6.72
C ARG A 385 11.27 -12.79 5.65
N GLY A 386 10.42 -12.07 4.92
CA GLY A 386 10.87 -10.96 4.07
C GLY A 386 11.31 -9.76 4.91
N HIS A 387 12.11 -8.89 4.32
CA HIS A 387 12.47 -7.59 4.92
C HIS A 387 11.20 -6.76 5.12
N GLY A 388 10.93 -6.34 6.36
CA GLY A 388 9.71 -5.57 6.66
C GLY A 388 8.80 -6.17 7.73
N GLY A 389 9.28 -7.20 8.45
CA GLY A 389 8.64 -7.82 9.62
C GLY A 389 7.16 -8.07 9.42
N GLY A 390 6.76 -9.32 9.30
CA GLY A 390 5.39 -9.73 9.01
C GLY A 390 4.32 -8.95 9.77
N SER A 391 3.79 -7.90 9.15
CA SER A 391 2.57 -7.25 9.61
C SER A 391 1.42 -8.26 9.48
N ALA A 392 0.60 -8.39 10.52
CA ALA A 392 -0.65 -9.18 10.45
C ALA A 392 -1.61 -8.67 9.36
N VAL A 393 -1.34 -7.50 8.81
CA VAL A 393 -2.12 -6.82 7.76
C VAL A 393 -1.93 -7.48 6.38
N THR A 394 -0.74 -7.97 6.04
CA THR A 394 -0.46 -8.48 4.69
C THR A 394 -1.26 -9.74 4.31
N PRO A 395 -1.50 -10.72 5.19
CA PRO A 395 -2.41 -11.83 4.85
C PRO A 395 -3.83 -11.36 4.51
N VAL A 396 -4.35 -10.37 5.23
CA VAL A 396 -5.68 -9.78 4.95
C VAL A 396 -5.72 -9.13 3.58
N THR A 397 -4.69 -8.36 3.22
CA THR A 397 -4.64 -7.71 1.90
C THR A 397 -4.57 -8.74 0.77
N TRP A 398 -3.84 -9.84 0.95
CA TRP A 398 -3.79 -10.94 0.00
C TRP A 398 -5.13 -11.67 -0.14
N GLU A 399 -5.81 -11.98 0.96
CA GLU A 399 -7.14 -12.61 0.92
C GLU A 399 -8.15 -11.72 0.19
N ARG A 400 -8.12 -10.41 0.42
CA ARG A 400 -8.99 -9.47 -0.28
C ARG A 400 -8.65 -9.31 -1.75
N LEU A 401 -7.37 -9.26 -2.12
CA LEU A 401 -6.93 -9.27 -3.51
C LEU A 401 -7.44 -10.51 -4.26
N VAL A 402 -7.26 -11.69 -3.66
CA VAL A 402 -7.73 -12.96 -4.25
C VAL A 402 -9.26 -12.98 -4.35
N ALA A 403 -9.98 -12.46 -3.35
CA ALA A 403 -11.44 -12.34 -3.40
C ALA A 403 -11.90 -11.37 -4.51
N ALA A 404 -11.22 -10.24 -4.68
CA ALA A 404 -11.49 -9.28 -5.76
C ALA A 404 -11.27 -9.91 -7.14
N LEU A 405 -10.16 -10.61 -7.34
CA LEU A 405 -9.85 -11.33 -8.59
C LEU A 405 -10.90 -12.40 -8.90
N ARG A 406 -11.31 -13.22 -7.91
CA ARG A 406 -12.38 -14.22 -8.09
C ARG A 406 -13.72 -13.61 -8.43
N GLY A 407 -14.02 -12.47 -7.81
CA GLY A 407 -15.26 -11.72 -8.07
C GLY A 407 -15.24 -10.90 -9.36
N GLY A 408 -14.14 -10.88 -10.10
CA GLY A 408 -13.97 -10.02 -11.27
C GLY A 408 -14.09 -8.52 -10.94
N LYS A 409 -13.75 -8.15 -9.70
CA LYS A 409 -13.86 -6.78 -9.17
C LYS A 409 -12.48 -6.15 -9.02
N MET A 410 -12.46 -4.83 -8.97
CA MET A 410 -11.28 -4.06 -8.59
C MET A 410 -11.12 -4.11 -7.06
N PRO A 411 -9.89 -4.16 -6.53
CA PRO A 411 -9.64 -4.02 -5.08
C PRO A 411 -10.14 -2.68 -4.53
N ASP A 412 -10.28 -2.60 -3.20
CA ASP A 412 -10.75 -1.39 -2.51
C ASP A 412 -9.84 -0.17 -2.72
N TRP A 413 -8.58 -0.37 -2.98
CA TRP A 413 -7.64 0.65 -3.44
C TRP A 413 -7.55 0.53 -4.96
N ASP A 414 -8.16 1.47 -5.64
CA ASP A 414 -8.26 1.41 -7.09
C ASP A 414 -7.06 2.04 -7.83
N VAL A 415 -7.19 2.15 -9.15
CA VAL A 415 -6.15 2.75 -10.01
C VAL A 415 -5.99 4.24 -9.71
N TYR A 416 -7.10 4.96 -9.52
CA TYR A 416 -7.09 6.39 -9.25
C TYR A 416 -6.45 6.69 -7.89
N ASP A 417 -6.74 5.89 -6.88
CA ASP A 417 -6.15 6.00 -5.55
C ASP A 417 -4.65 5.74 -5.57
N SER A 418 -4.25 4.69 -6.28
CA SER A 418 -2.85 4.29 -6.43
C SER A 418 -2.03 5.37 -7.13
N VAL A 419 -2.58 5.94 -8.20
CA VAL A 419 -1.94 7.02 -8.95
C VAL A 419 -1.90 8.30 -8.13
N THR A 420 -3.02 8.68 -7.47
CA THR A 420 -3.09 9.88 -6.61
C THR A 420 -2.07 9.82 -5.49
N SER A 421 -1.93 8.67 -4.84
CA SER A 421 -0.96 8.46 -3.78
C SER A 421 0.48 8.68 -4.27
N SER A 422 0.89 7.97 -5.31
CA SER A 422 2.27 8.00 -5.80
C SER A 422 2.63 9.30 -6.53
N ALA A 423 1.64 10.00 -7.15
CA ALA A 423 1.85 11.27 -7.85
C ALA A 423 2.34 12.40 -6.93
N ILE A 424 2.15 12.29 -5.62
CA ILE A 424 2.71 13.23 -4.65
C ILE A 424 4.23 13.32 -4.80
N SER A 425 4.91 12.21 -5.14
CA SER A 425 6.36 12.21 -5.32
C SER A 425 6.80 13.18 -6.43
N PRO A 426 6.46 13.01 -7.72
CA PRO A 426 6.89 13.94 -8.77
C PRO A 426 6.32 15.37 -8.60
N LEU A 427 5.14 15.54 -7.99
CA LEU A 427 4.60 16.86 -7.71
C LEU A 427 5.37 17.58 -6.60
N SER A 428 5.79 16.88 -5.55
CA SER A 428 6.63 17.43 -4.50
C SER A 428 8.01 17.86 -5.01
N GLU A 429 8.61 17.08 -5.91
CA GLU A 429 9.86 17.44 -6.59
C GLU A 429 9.69 18.72 -7.41
N LYS A 430 8.58 18.85 -8.13
CA LYS A 430 8.27 20.06 -8.89
C LYS A 430 8.14 21.30 -7.97
N SER A 431 7.48 21.15 -6.82
CA SER A 431 7.37 22.22 -5.83
C SER A 431 8.73 22.62 -5.27
N VAL A 432 9.55 21.66 -4.83
CA VAL A 432 10.91 21.90 -4.30
C VAL A 432 11.78 22.59 -5.35
N ALA A 433 11.79 22.10 -6.58
CA ALA A 433 12.56 22.68 -7.68
C ALA A 433 12.09 24.11 -8.04
N GLY A 434 10.80 24.41 -7.86
CA GLY A 434 10.19 25.73 -8.03
C GLY A 434 10.35 26.66 -6.81
N GLY A 435 11.26 26.36 -5.87
CA GLY A 435 11.47 27.18 -4.68
C GLY A 435 10.34 27.04 -3.64
N SER A 436 9.77 25.87 -3.54
CA SER A 436 8.62 25.56 -2.69
C SER A 436 7.33 26.28 -3.09
N ALA A 437 7.18 26.55 -4.39
CA ALA A 437 5.95 27.12 -4.92
C ALA A 437 4.79 26.12 -4.87
N PRO A 438 3.54 26.60 -4.72
CA PRO A 438 2.36 25.74 -4.84
C PRO A 438 2.27 25.10 -6.24
N VAL A 439 1.92 23.81 -6.28
CA VAL A 439 1.73 23.03 -7.50
C VAL A 439 0.29 22.54 -7.53
N PRO A 440 -0.47 22.78 -8.62
CA PRO A 440 -1.79 22.18 -8.80
C PRO A 440 -1.69 20.66 -8.79
N PHE A 441 -2.64 20.01 -8.11
CA PHE A 441 -2.74 18.55 -8.10
C PHE A 441 -3.69 18.11 -9.22
N PRO A 442 -3.25 17.26 -10.17
CA PRO A 442 -4.11 16.78 -11.26
C PRO A 442 -5.31 15.99 -10.73
N ASP A 443 -6.45 16.15 -11.36
CA ASP A 443 -7.61 15.28 -11.15
C ASP A 443 -7.51 14.06 -12.06
N PHE A 444 -6.94 12.97 -11.53
CA PHE A 444 -6.82 11.72 -12.26
C PHE A 444 -8.17 11.01 -12.46
N THR A 445 -9.18 11.34 -11.67
CA THR A 445 -10.53 10.77 -11.78
C THR A 445 -11.36 11.43 -12.87
N LYS A 446 -10.91 12.58 -13.40
CA LYS A 446 -11.64 13.36 -14.41
C LYS A 446 -13.07 13.73 -13.94
N GLY A 447 -13.21 14.13 -12.68
CA GLY A 447 -14.48 14.52 -12.07
C GLY A 447 -15.29 13.37 -11.45
N LYS A 448 -14.88 12.11 -11.62
CA LYS A 448 -15.63 10.96 -11.07
C LYS A 448 -15.65 10.96 -9.52
N TRP A 449 -14.69 11.61 -8.87
CA TRP A 449 -14.61 11.73 -7.42
C TRP A 449 -15.86 12.36 -6.79
N GLU A 450 -16.56 13.26 -7.50
CA GLU A 450 -17.74 13.98 -6.99
C GLU A 450 -18.92 13.03 -6.69
N THR A 451 -19.02 11.96 -7.48
CA THR A 451 -20.15 11.00 -7.40
C THR A 451 -19.71 9.63 -6.87
N ALA A 452 -18.41 9.43 -6.67
CA ALA A 452 -17.89 8.20 -6.11
C ALA A 452 -18.35 8.04 -4.65
N LYS A 453 -18.74 6.82 -4.29
CA LYS A 453 -19.14 6.52 -2.90
C LYS A 453 -17.92 6.50 -1.99
N PRO A 454 -18.07 6.92 -0.72
CA PRO A 454 -17.05 6.74 0.28
C PRO A 454 -16.57 5.28 0.36
N TYR A 455 -15.32 5.08 0.76
CA TYR A 455 -14.78 3.74 0.94
C TYR A 455 -15.64 2.88 1.86
N GLU A 456 -16.06 1.74 1.38
CA GLU A 456 -16.72 0.70 2.17
C GLU A 456 -15.81 -0.53 2.20
N VAL A 457 -15.46 -0.99 3.38
CA VAL A 457 -14.81 -2.29 3.58
C VAL A 457 -15.87 -3.30 3.93
N VAL A 458 -16.18 -4.16 2.99
CA VAL A 458 -17.20 -5.21 3.12
C VAL A 458 -16.55 -6.53 3.55
#